data_061fc1b93d063d41f3a64347e06867f3
#
_entry.id   061fc1b93d063d41f3a64347e06867f3
#
_cell.length_a   1.000
_cell.length_b   1.000
_cell.length_c   1.000
_cell.angle_alpha   90.00
_cell.angle_beta   90.00
_cell.angle_gamma   90.00
#
_symmetry.space_group_name_H-M   'P 1'
#
loop_
_entity.id
_entity.type
_entity.pdbx_description
1 polymer ?
#
loop_
_entity_poly.entity_id
_entity_poly.type
_entity_poly.pdbx_seq_one_letter_code
_entity_poly.pdbx_strand_id
1 'polypeptide(L)'
;MFATKVFCRMGGRKKFTDRGIREMKKTAAFRAADRNPYSWNMDFLPYPDDSGYEARFTKCGICTLMKEYGLFELVPAMCHLDYTMSEFGGVADFVRENTLATGGAYCDNGYKYFRRSFFSFGFPLGYSSCDCCS
;
A
#
# COMPACT_ATOMS: atom_id res chain seq x y z
N MET A 1 -4.04 -20.11 8.49
CA MET A 1 -4.63 -19.18 7.51
C MET A 1 -5.65 -18.20 8.11
N PHE A 2 -6.52 -18.60 9.03
CA PHE A 2 -7.51 -17.72 9.67
C PHE A 2 -6.87 -16.64 10.57
N ALA A 3 -5.92 -17.00 11.40
CA ALA A 3 -5.23 -16.09 12.32
C ALA A 3 -4.50 -14.95 11.59
N THR A 4 -3.88 -15.22 10.44
CA THR A 4 -3.19 -14.22 9.63
C THR A 4 -4.15 -13.18 9.07
N LYS A 5 -5.35 -13.60 8.61
CA LYS A 5 -6.39 -12.67 8.13
C LYS A 5 -6.89 -11.74 9.25
N VAL A 6 -7.11 -12.28 10.44
CA VAL A 6 -7.54 -11.48 11.60
C VAL A 6 -6.47 -10.46 12.00
N PHE A 7 -5.22 -10.88 12.04
CA PHE A 7 -4.09 -9.99 12.36
C PHE A 7 -3.93 -8.87 11.32
N CYS A 8 -4.00 -9.19 10.03
CA CYS A 8 -3.93 -8.19 8.96
C CYS A 8 -5.11 -7.21 9.02
N ARG A 9 -6.33 -7.67 9.30
CA ARG A 9 -7.51 -6.80 9.48
C ARG A 9 -7.38 -5.86 10.68
N MET A 10 -6.86 -6.36 11.81
CA MET A 10 -6.63 -5.52 12.98
C MET A 10 -5.55 -4.46 12.71
N GLY A 11 -4.45 -4.85 12.06
CA GLY A 11 -3.38 -3.94 11.66
C GLY A 11 -3.85 -2.91 10.64
N GLY A 12 -4.64 -3.32 9.65
CA GLY A 12 -5.23 -2.46 8.63
C GLY A 12 -6.12 -1.38 9.25
N ARG A 13 -7.04 -1.77 10.14
CA ARG A 13 -7.94 -0.82 10.82
C ARG A 13 -7.20 0.26 11.62
N LYS A 14 -6.07 -0.08 12.24
CA LYS A 14 -5.25 0.90 12.99
C LYS A 14 -4.65 1.98 12.09
N LYS A 15 -4.27 1.64 10.87
CA LYS A 15 -3.66 2.60 9.91
C LYS A 15 -4.59 3.75 9.53
N PHE A 16 -5.90 3.52 9.59
CA PHE A 16 -6.92 4.49 9.16
C PHE A 16 -7.60 5.22 10.32
N THR A 17 -7.10 5.05 11.53
CA THR A 17 -7.53 5.88 12.67
C THR A 17 -6.77 7.20 12.67
N ASP A 18 -7.34 8.25 13.28
CA ASP A 18 -6.65 9.54 13.45
C ASP A 18 -5.29 9.39 14.13
N ARG A 19 -5.19 8.46 15.07
CA ARG A 19 -3.92 8.11 15.71
C ARG A 19 -2.95 7.48 14.71
N GLY A 20 -3.42 6.53 13.90
CA GLY A 20 -2.60 5.88 12.87
C GLY A 20 -2.10 6.86 11.83
N ILE A 21 -2.96 7.77 11.38
CA ILE A 21 -2.59 8.84 10.43
C ILE A 21 -1.55 9.78 11.04
N ARG A 22 -1.71 10.19 12.30
CA ARG A 22 -0.69 11.02 12.99
C ARG A 22 0.66 10.30 13.11
N GLU A 23 0.66 9.01 13.43
CA GLU A 23 1.89 8.22 13.50
C GLU A 23 2.55 8.06 12.13
N MET A 24 1.77 7.87 11.06
CA MET A 24 2.31 7.83 9.70
C MET A 24 2.93 9.15 9.29
N LYS A 25 2.30 10.30 9.60
CA LYS A 25 2.88 11.63 9.34
C LYS A 25 4.20 11.84 10.06
N LYS A 26 4.30 11.42 11.33
CA LYS A 26 5.55 11.47 12.09
C LYS A 26 6.63 10.58 11.47
N THR A 27 6.24 9.36 11.07
CA THR A 27 7.14 8.41 10.41
C THR A 27 7.64 8.97 9.08
N ALA A 28 6.76 9.59 8.28
CA ALA A 28 7.13 10.23 7.03
C ALA A 28 8.18 11.34 7.27
N ALA A 29 7.95 12.22 8.23
CA ALA A 29 8.89 13.29 8.58
C ALA A 29 10.25 12.74 9.04
N PHE A 30 10.24 11.69 9.86
CA PHE A 30 11.47 11.01 10.31
C PHE A 30 12.23 10.37 9.12
N ARG A 31 11.52 9.69 8.24
CA ARG A 31 12.09 9.00 7.07
C ARG A 31 12.61 9.96 6.01
N ALA A 32 12.02 11.14 5.89
CA ALA A 32 12.51 12.17 4.96
C ALA A 32 13.96 12.61 5.29
N ALA A 33 14.35 12.58 6.55
CA ALA A 33 15.70 12.90 7.00
C ALA A 33 16.69 11.73 6.94
N ASP A 34 16.22 10.51 6.71
CA ASP A 34 17.03 9.29 6.72
C ASP A 34 17.89 9.20 5.45
N ARG A 35 19.22 9.22 5.61
CA ARG A 35 20.20 9.14 4.52
C ARG A 35 20.67 7.72 4.22
N ASN A 36 20.24 6.72 4.99
CA ASN A 36 20.62 5.34 4.74
C ASN A 36 20.10 4.90 3.35
N PRO A 37 20.98 4.42 2.44
CA PRO A 37 20.58 4.02 1.09
C PRO A 37 19.62 2.83 1.05
N TYR A 38 19.64 1.98 2.07
CA TYR A 38 18.78 0.80 2.19
C TYR A 38 17.46 1.08 2.95
N SER A 39 17.18 2.32 3.21
CA SER A 39 15.95 2.77 3.86
C SER A 39 14.91 3.22 2.83
N TRP A 40 13.70 3.48 3.30
CA TRP A 40 12.62 4.11 2.53
C TRP A 40 12.38 5.51 3.05
N ASN A 41 12.07 6.43 2.16
CA ASN A 41 11.38 7.66 2.53
C ASN A 41 9.90 7.53 2.14
N MET A 42 9.07 8.35 2.77
CA MET A 42 7.63 8.36 2.50
C MET A 42 7.10 9.77 2.68
N ASP A 43 6.40 10.29 1.67
CA ASP A 43 5.56 11.46 1.79
C ASP A 43 4.11 11.01 2.00
N PHE A 44 3.43 11.63 2.95
CA PHE A 44 2.03 11.34 3.25
C PHE A 44 1.13 12.39 2.60
N LEU A 45 0.35 11.99 1.60
CA LEU A 45 -0.50 12.85 0.79
C LEU A 45 -1.96 12.43 0.96
N PRO A 46 -2.77 13.14 1.79
CA PRO A 46 -4.20 12.86 1.89
C PRO A 46 -4.89 13.21 0.58
N TYR A 47 -5.89 12.44 0.18
CA TYR A 47 -6.72 12.80 -0.96
C TYR A 47 -7.64 13.97 -0.61
N PRO A 48 -7.85 14.93 -1.54
CA PRO A 48 -8.65 16.13 -1.28
C PRO A 48 -10.12 15.87 -0.94
N ASP A 49 -10.62 14.70 -1.35
CA ASP A 49 -12.01 14.26 -1.15
C ASP A 49 -12.19 13.38 0.11
N ASP A 50 -11.18 13.35 0.98
CA ASP A 50 -11.15 12.49 2.17
C ASP A 50 -11.39 10.99 1.89
N SER A 51 -11.22 10.56 0.64
CA SER A 51 -11.41 9.14 0.26
C SER A 51 -10.28 8.23 0.72
N GLY A 52 -9.18 8.79 1.22
CA GLY A 52 -8.01 8.05 1.65
C GLY A 52 -6.73 8.87 1.61
N TYR A 53 -5.63 8.20 1.33
CA TYR A 53 -4.32 8.86 1.21
C TYR A 53 -3.40 8.09 0.27
N GLU A 54 -2.36 8.77 -0.19
CA GLU A 54 -1.22 8.19 -0.88
C GLU A 54 0.02 8.24 0.02
N ALA A 55 0.71 7.11 0.14
CA ALA A 55 2.05 7.03 0.66
C ALA A 55 3.01 7.01 -0.53
N ARG A 56 3.65 8.15 -0.80
CA ARG A 56 4.56 8.31 -1.93
C ARG A 56 5.99 8.02 -1.51
N PHE A 57 6.64 7.09 -2.22
CA PHE A 57 8.03 6.72 -1.95
C PHE A 57 8.91 7.14 -3.12
N THR A 58 9.88 8.00 -2.87
CA THR A 58 10.90 8.42 -3.85
C THR A 58 12.23 7.69 -3.66
N LYS A 59 12.35 6.89 -2.59
CA LYS A 59 13.51 6.03 -2.29
C LYS A 59 13.01 4.67 -1.80
N CYS A 60 13.56 3.59 -2.35
CA CYS A 60 13.26 2.22 -1.96
C CYS A 60 14.55 1.46 -1.67
N GLY A 61 14.72 1.07 -0.41
CA GLY A 61 15.90 0.31 0.03
C GLY A 61 16.01 -1.06 -0.63
N ILE A 62 14.88 -1.70 -0.94
CA ILE A 62 14.87 -2.98 -1.68
C ILE A 62 15.41 -2.76 -3.10
N CYS A 63 14.97 -1.71 -3.80
CA CYS A 63 15.49 -1.40 -5.13
C CYS A 63 17.01 -1.20 -5.11
N THR A 64 17.53 -0.48 -4.11
CA THR A 64 18.98 -0.27 -3.93
C THR A 64 19.70 -1.59 -3.70
N LEU A 65 19.25 -2.36 -2.73
CA LEU A 65 19.87 -3.65 -2.36
C LEU A 65 19.85 -4.63 -3.53
N MET A 66 18.70 -4.80 -4.19
CA MET A 66 18.58 -5.78 -5.27
C MET A 66 19.37 -5.38 -6.51
N LYS A 67 19.59 -4.09 -6.76
CA LYS A 67 20.52 -3.62 -7.80
C LYS A 67 21.95 -4.04 -7.53
N GLU A 68 22.41 -3.92 -6.29
CA GLU A 68 23.78 -4.31 -5.89
C GLU A 68 24.02 -5.80 -6.03
N TYR A 69 22.99 -6.63 -5.80
CA TYR A 69 23.08 -8.08 -5.98
C TYR A 69 22.76 -8.55 -7.41
N GLY A 70 22.48 -7.66 -8.35
CA GLY A 70 22.09 -8.02 -9.71
C GLY A 70 20.77 -8.75 -9.84
N LEU A 71 19.85 -8.52 -8.89
CA LEU A 71 18.54 -9.19 -8.81
C LEU A 71 17.38 -8.19 -8.96
N PHE A 72 17.63 -7.05 -9.58
CA PHE A 72 16.65 -5.96 -9.67
C PHE A 72 15.37 -6.37 -10.40
N GLU A 73 15.45 -7.28 -11.36
CA GLU A 73 14.31 -7.81 -12.11
C GLU A 73 13.27 -8.54 -11.22
N LEU A 74 13.64 -8.96 -10.02
CA LEU A 74 12.72 -9.60 -9.07
C LEU A 74 11.91 -8.59 -8.24
N VAL A 75 12.31 -7.32 -8.21
CA VAL A 75 11.67 -6.30 -7.37
C VAL A 75 10.20 -6.06 -7.73
N PRO A 76 9.77 -6.04 -9.01
CA PRO A 76 8.36 -5.90 -9.34
C PRO A 76 7.47 -6.98 -8.71
N ALA A 77 7.94 -8.23 -8.64
CA ALA A 77 7.21 -9.31 -7.97
C ALA A 77 7.07 -9.06 -6.46
N MET A 78 8.11 -8.52 -5.82
CA MET A 78 8.04 -8.14 -4.40
C MET A 78 7.07 -6.97 -4.17
N CYS A 79 7.04 -6.00 -5.07
CA CYS A 79 6.09 -4.88 -5.01
C CYS A 79 4.63 -5.36 -5.12
N HIS A 80 4.39 -6.50 -5.78
CA HIS A 80 3.04 -7.05 -5.91
C HIS A 80 2.44 -7.53 -4.57
N LEU A 81 3.27 -7.80 -3.57
CA LEU A 81 2.82 -8.17 -2.22
C LEU A 81 1.95 -7.08 -1.56
N ASP A 82 2.13 -5.81 -1.92
CA ASP A 82 1.32 -4.71 -1.37
C ASP A 82 -0.17 -4.88 -1.69
N TYR A 83 -0.49 -5.34 -2.90
CA TYR A 83 -1.87 -5.66 -3.29
C TYR A 83 -2.44 -6.78 -2.44
N THR A 84 -1.71 -7.88 -2.33
CA THR A 84 -2.11 -9.03 -1.52
C THR A 84 -2.32 -8.65 -0.04
N MET A 85 -1.41 -7.85 0.52
CA MET A 85 -1.52 -7.39 1.90
C MET A 85 -2.73 -6.47 2.12
N SER A 86 -3.03 -5.60 1.16
CA SER A 86 -4.20 -4.73 1.23
C SER A 86 -5.50 -5.52 1.12
N GLU A 87 -5.58 -6.46 0.19
CA GLU A 87 -6.72 -7.36 0.03
C GLU A 87 -6.99 -8.17 1.32
N PHE A 88 -5.95 -8.77 1.90
CA PHE A 88 -6.07 -9.47 3.18
C PHE A 88 -6.46 -8.54 4.34
N GLY A 89 -6.01 -7.31 4.31
CA GLY A 89 -6.40 -6.27 5.28
C GLY A 89 -7.88 -5.93 5.22
N GLY A 90 -8.46 -5.90 4.02
CA GLY A 90 -9.89 -5.73 3.76
C GLY A 90 -10.49 -4.45 4.35
N VAL A 91 -9.72 -3.34 4.37
CA VAL A 91 -10.13 -2.04 4.95
C VAL A 91 -10.02 -0.89 3.96
N ALA A 92 -9.27 -1.07 2.90
CA ALA A 92 -9.09 -0.08 1.84
C ALA A 92 -8.67 -0.78 0.54
N ASP A 93 -9.04 -0.19 -0.58
CA ASP A 93 -8.52 -0.57 -1.89
C ASP A 93 -7.13 0.01 -2.05
N PHE A 94 -6.19 -0.84 -2.49
CA PHE A 94 -4.86 -0.40 -2.85
C PHE A 94 -4.81 -0.04 -4.33
N VAL A 95 -4.35 1.17 -4.62
CA VAL A 95 -4.20 1.67 -5.99
C VAL A 95 -2.77 2.13 -6.21
N ARG A 96 -2.17 1.75 -7.34
CA ARG A 96 -0.82 2.14 -7.71
C ARG A 96 -0.65 2.12 -9.23
N GLU A 97 -0.13 3.20 -9.78
CA GLU A 97 0.15 3.34 -11.21
C GLU A 97 1.67 3.33 -11.48
N ASN A 98 2.46 3.83 -10.52
CA ASN A 98 3.90 4.00 -10.68
C ASN A 98 4.68 3.21 -9.63
N THR A 99 5.82 2.66 -10.02
CA THR A 99 6.80 2.10 -9.09
C THR A 99 8.23 2.43 -9.49
N LEU A 100 9.09 2.61 -8.49
CA LEU A 100 10.53 2.73 -8.69
C LEU A 100 11.13 1.46 -9.32
N ALA A 101 10.48 0.31 -9.10
CA ALA A 101 10.90 -0.98 -9.63
C ALA A 101 10.69 -1.11 -11.14
N THR A 102 9.75 -0.36 -11.72
CA THR A 102 9.46 -0.35 -13.16
C THR A 102 9.96 0.92 -13.86
N GLY A 103 10.83 1.69 -13.21
CA GLY A 103 11.42 2.90 -13.77
C GLY A 103 10.62 4.18 -13.53
N GLY A 104 9.56 4.14 -12.74
CA GLY A 104 8.84 5.34 -12.31
C GLY A 104 9.70 6.23 -11.41
N ALA A 105 9.37 7.53 -11.36
CA ALA A 105 10.07 8.49 -10.50
C ALA A 105 9.78 8.29 -9.01
N TYR A 106 8.68 7.61 -8.68
CA TYR A 106 8.23 7.30 -7.32
C TYR A 106 7.29 6.08 -7.33
N CYS A 107 6.99 5.55 -6.14
CA CYS A 107 5.87 4.63 -5.94
C CYS A 107 4.70 5.39 -5.34
N ASP A 108 3.52 5.33 -5.96
CA ASP A 108 2.28 5.98 -5.52
C ASP A 108 1.37 4.97 -4.82
N ASN A 109 1.77 4.55 -3.62
CA ASN A 109 0.99 3.59 -2.84
C ASN A 109 -0.27 4.26 -2.27
N GLY A 110 -1.35 4.23 -3.03
CA GLY A 110 -2.64 4.81 -2.66
C GLY A 110 -3.52 3.83 -1.90
N TYR A 111 -4.21 4.34 -0.89
CA TYR A 111 -5.16 3.58 -0.08
C TYR A 111 -6.50 4.33 -0.06
N LYS A 112 -7.51 3.79 -0.74
CA LYS A 112 -8.87 4.33 -0.75
C LYS A 112 -9.74 3.57 0.24
N TYR A 113 -10.39 4.30 1.15
CA TYR A 113 -11.28 3.69 2.13
C TYR A 113 -12.45 3.02 1.44
N PHE A 114 -12.86 1.84 1.90
CA PHE A 114 -14.16 1.32 1.53
C PHE A 114 -15.23 2.30 2.02
N ARG A 115 -15.86 3.04 1.14
CA ARG A 115 -17.10 3.72 1.46
C ARG A 115 -18.09 2.63 1.86
N ARG A 116 -18.35 2.49 3.15
CA ARG A 116 -19.55 1.80 3.61
C ARG A 116 -20.72 2.64 3.15
N SER A 117 -21.20 2.38 1.95
CA SER A 117 -22.55 2.78 1.59
C SER A 117 -23.47 2.12 2.61
N PHE A 118 -24.06 2.94 3.46
CA PHE A 118 -25.17 2.55 4.34
C PHE A 118 -26.38 2.29 3.42
N PHE A 119 -26.37 1.14 2.76
CA PHE A 119 -27.56 0.64 2.07
C PHE A 119 -27.74 -0.82 2.44
N SER A 120 -28.83 -1.02 3.16
CA SER A 120 -29.69 -2.21 3.30
C SER A 120 -29.22 -3.52 2.72
N PHE A 121 -29.20 -4.51 3.60
CA PHE A 121 -29.60 -5.89 3.36
C PHE A 121 -29.93 -6.25 1.89
N GLY A 122 -29.08 -7.06 1.31
CA GLY A 122 -29.31 -7.71 0.05
C GLY A 122 -28.06 -8.47 -0.37
N PHE A 123 -27.96 -9.73 0.02
CA PHE A 123 -27.04 -10.65 -0.62
C PHE A 123 -27.33 -10.66 -2.12
N PRO A 124 -26.32 -10.58 -2.99
CA PRO A 124 -26.16 -11.65 -3.94
C PRO A 124 -24.71 -12.18 -3.96
N LEU A 125 -24.62 -13.47 -3.86
CA LEU A 125 -23.50 -14.25 -4.34
C LEU A 125 -23.32 -13.97 -5.83
N GLY A 126 -22.22 -13.30 -6.17
CA GLY A 126 -21.82 -13.08 -7.56
C GLY A 126 -20.32 -13.19 -7.64
N TYR A 127 -19.85 -14.40 -7.82
CA TYR A 127 -18.48 -14.70 -8.21
C TYR A 127 -18.33 -14.22 -9.65
N SER A 128 -17.61 -13.15 -9.87
CA SER A 128 -17.19 -12.75 -11.21
C SER A 128 -15.71 -13.06 -11.38
N SER A 129 -15.47 -14.00 -12.27
CA SER A 129 -14.17 -14.47 -12.70
C SER A 129 -13.32 -13.33 -13.22
N CYS A 130 -12.09 -13.20 -12.71
CA CYS A 130 -11.04 -12.44 -13.34
C CYS A 130 -10.57 -13.17 -14.60
N ASP A 131 -10.95 -12.68 -15.76
CA ASP A 131 -10.26 -12.96 -17.01
C ASP A 131 -9.03 -12.04 -17.07
N CYS A 132 -7.88 -12.62 -16.80
CA CYS A 132 -6.57 -12.07 -17.16
C CYS A 132 -5.74 -13.19 -17.75
N CYS A 133 -5.97 -13.45 -19.04
CA CYS A 133 -5.03 -14.12 -19.94
C CYS A 133 -5.33 -13.68 -21.37
N SER A 134 -4.58 -12.70 -21.82
CA SER A 134 -4.12 -12.58 -23.23
C SER A 134 -3.06 -11.49 -23.28
#